data_305ce84f3fbd1c961657adf52d5d9abe
#
_entry.id   305ce84f3fbd1c961657adf52d5d9abe
#
_cell.length_a   1.000
_cell.length_b   1.000
_cell.length_c   1.000
_cell.angle_alpha   90.00
_cell.angle_beta   90.00
_cell.angle_gamma   90.00
#
_symmetry.space_group_name_H-M   'P 1'
#
loop_
_entity.id
_entity.type
_entity.pdbx_description
1 polymer ?
#
loop_
_entity_poly.entity_id
_entity_poly.type
_entity_poly.pdbx_seq_one_letter_code
_entity_poly.pdbx_strand_id
1 'polypeptide(L)' 'MPLIHNDPEHWRKRAEEARKLANEMTDPVGKKAMLEIAEKYDRIVEQALERLRGVKR' A
#
# COMPACT_ATOMS: atom_id res chain seq x y z
N MET A 1 -10.55 -18.97 6.94
CA MET A 1 -10.61 -18.17 6.03
C MET A 1 -9.34 -17.76 5.53
N PRO A 2 -9.19 -17.80 4.43
CA PRO A 2 -7.92 -17.49 3.88
C PRO A 2 -7.64 -16.05 3.99
N LEU A 3 -6.43 -15.77 4.24
CA LEU A 3 -6.01 -14.45 4.23
C LEU A 3 -5.54 -14.11 2.88
N ILE A 4 -6.05 -13.09 2.34
CA ILE A 4 -5.73 -12.75 1.00
C ILE A 4 -4.62 -11.76 0.99
N HIS A 5 -3.46 -12.24 1.12
CA HIS A 5 -2.32 -11.36 1.14
C HIS A 5 -1.93 -10.87 -0.23
N ASN A 6 -2.46 -11.53 -1.26
CA ASN A 6 -2.13 -11.11 -2.61
C ASN A 6 -3.22 -10.29 -3.26
N ASP A 7 -4.18 -9.83 -2.47
CA ASP A 7 -5.28 -9.07 -3.02
C ASP A 7 -4.83 -7.62 -3.19
N PRO A 8 -4.63 -7.16 -4.42
CA PRO A 8 -4.16 -5.78 -4.62
C PRO A 8 -5.17 -4.74 -4.15
N GLU A 9 -6.45 -5.09 -4.19
CA GLU A 9 -7.46 -4.17 -3.73
C GLU A 9 -7.26 -3.84 -2.25
N HIS A 10 -6.98 -4.86 -1.48
CA HIS A 10 -6.78 -4.66 -0.05
C HIS A 10 -5.62 -3.72 0.21
N TRP A 11 -4.51 -3.94 -0.46
CA TRP A 11 -3.33 -3.13 -0.22
C TRP A 11 -3.45 -1.74 -0.80
N ARG A 12 -4.22 -1.62 -1.88
CA ARG A 12 -4.47 -0.30 -2.44
C ARG A 12 -5.24 0.56 -1.46
N LYS A 13 -6.22 -0.02 -0.79
CA LYS A 13 -6.96 0.71 0.21
C LYS A 13 -6.07 1.15 1.35
N ARG A 14 -5.17 0.27 1.74
CA ARG A 14 -4.24 0.61 2.81
C ARG A 14 -3.37 1.80 2.41
N ALA A 15 -2.91 1.81 1.16
CA ALA A 15 -2.10 2.92 0.70
C ALA A 15 -2.89 4.21 0.71
N GLU A 16 -4.15 4.16 0.29
CA GLU A 16 -4.98 5.35 0.28
C GLU A 16 -5.20 5.87 1.68
N GLU A 17 -5.44 4.98 2.62
CA GLU A 17 -5.65 5.39 3.99
C GLU A 17 -4.40 6.05 4.56
N ALA A 18 -3.25 5.50 4.25
CA ALA A 18 -2.00 6.08 4.73
C ALA A 18 -1.80 7.47 4.16
N ARG A 19 -2.10 7.67 2.87
CA ARG A 19 -1.96 8.97 2.26
C ARG A 19 -2.95 9.97 2.86
N LYS A 20 -4.15 9.51 3.14
CA LYS A 20 -5.14 10.36 3.73
C LYS A 20 -4.70 10.83 5.10
N LEU A 21 -4.18 9.92 5.90
CA LEU A 21 -3.66 10.29 7.20
C LEU A 21 -2.51 11.27 7.08
N ALA A 22 -1.64 11.05 6.10
CA ALA A 22 -0.53 11.96 5.91
C ALA A 22 -1.03 13.37 5.59
N ASN A 23 -2.08 13.47 4.79
CA ASN A 23 -2.62 14.77 4.43
C ASN A 23 -3.21 15.50 5.61
N GLU A 24 -3.68 14.75 6.60
CA GLU A 24 -4.27 15.37 7.78
C GLU A 24 -3.25 15.70 8.84
N MET A 25 -2.04 15.23 8.68
CA MET A 25 -1.01 15.50 9.65
C MET A 25 -0.37 16.85 9.41
N THR A 26 -0.09 17.55 10.50
CA THR A 26 0.60 18.82 10.38
C THR A 26 2.07 18.66 10.73
N ASP A 27 2.42 17.59 11.36
CA ASP A 27 3.80 17.34 11.74
C ASP A 27 4.58 16.83 10.53
N PRO A 28 5.58 17.55 10.06
CA PRO A 28 6.28 17.12 8.85
C PRO A 28 6.99 15.78 8.99
N VAL A 29 7.48 15.48 10.18
CA VAL A 29 8.15 14.18 10.36
C VAL A 29 7.14 13.05 10.28
N GLY A 30 6.01 13.20 10.97
CA GLY A 30 4.98 12.18 10.91
C GLY A 30 4.40 12.04 9.53
N LYS A 31 4.21 13.17 8.86
CA LYS A 31 3.65 13.14 7.51
C LYS A 31 4.57 12.37 6.57
N LYS A 32 5.86 12.63 6.66
CA LYS A 32 6.80 11.93 5.81
C LYS A 32 6.80 10.45 6.10
N ALA A 33 6.72 10.07 7.37
CA ALA A 33 6.70 8.66 7.73
C ALA A 33 5.47 7.98 7.15
N MET A 34 4.32 8.64 7.19
CA MET A 34 3.11 8.05 6.65
C MET A 34 3.19 7.91 5.13
N LEU A 35 3.81 8.88 4.47
CA LEU A 35 3.96 8.78 3.03
C LEU A 35 4.88 7.63 2.65
N GLU A 36 5.89 7.38 3.45
CA GLU A 36 6.77 6.24 3.19
C GLU A 36 6.02 4.93 3.37
N ILE A 37 5.15 4.88 4.37
CA ILE A 37 4.35 3.69 4.57
C ILE A 37 3.42 3.47 3.37
N ALA A 38 2.84 4.54 2.85
CA ALA A 38 1.97 4.42 1.69
C ALA A 38 2.74 3.88 0.49
N GLU A 39 3.99 4.31 0.33
CA GLU A 39 4.79 3.81 -0.77
C GLU A 39 5.06 2.32 -0.63
N LYS A 40 5.27 1.86 0.59
CA LYS A 40 5.48 0.44 0.80
C LYS A 40 4.24 -0.35 0.42
N TYR A 41 3.07 0.17 0.77
CA TYR A 41 1.85 -0.50 0.36
C TYR A 41 1.72 -0.52 -1.16
N ASP A 42 2.13 0.56 -1.82
CA ASP A 42 2.08 0.60 -3.27
C ASP A 42 2.92 -0.50 -3.88
N ARG A 43 4.09 -0.76 -3.30
CA ARG A 43 4.94 -1.84 -3.81
C ARG A 43 4.28 -3.19 -3.62
N ILE A 44 3.60 -3.37 -2.48
CA ILE A 44 2.90 -4.62 -2.26
C ILE A 44 1.80 -4.79 -3.31
N VAL A 45 1.13 -3.70 -3.66
CA VAL A 45 0.12 -3.75 -4.70
C VAL A 45 0.72 -4.23 -6.01
N GLU A 46 1.86 -3.67 -6.38
CA GLU A 46 2.50 -4.06 -7.62
C GLU A 46 2.88 -5.53 -7.61
N GLN A 47 3.42 -5.99 -6.50
CA GLN A 47 3.80 -7.40 -6.41
C GLN A 47 2.59 -8.31 -6.48
N ALA A 48 1.51 -7.90 -5.84
CA ALA A 48 0.30 -8.70 -5.89
C ALA A 48 -0.25 -8.77 -7.31
N LEU A 49 -0.19 -7.65 -8.03
CA LEU A 49 -0.67 -7.63 -9.40
C LEU A 49 0.17 -8.54 -10.28
N GLU A 50 1.48 -8.55 -10.06
CA GLU A 50 2.34 -9.41 -10.84
C GLU A 50 2.04 -10.87 -10.60
N ARG A 51 1.77 -11.21 -9.34
CA ARG A 51 1.43 -12.60 -9.05
C ARG A 51 0.13 -13.00 -9.69
N LEU A 52 -0.85 -12.11 -9.66
CA LEU A 52 -2.13 -12.42 -10.25
C LEU A 52 -2.02 -12.57 -11.76
N ARG A 53 -1.06 -11.88 -12.37
CA ARG A 53 -0.87 -12.01 -13.79
C ARG A 53 -0.16 -13.29 -14.17
N GLY A 54 0.31 -14.01 -13.17
CA GLY A 54 1.01 -15.23 -13.47
C GLY A 54 2.33 -15.00 -14.14
N VAL A 55 2.99 -14.01 -13.73
CA VAL A 55 4.26 -13.69 -14.30
C VAL A 55 5.21 -14.81 -14.14
N LYS A 56 5.84 -15.14 -15.14
CA LYS A 56 6.71 -16.08 -14.98
C LYS A 56 7.80 -15.74 -15.61
N ARG A 57 8.46 -15.69 -15.48
CA ARG A 57 9.38 -15.29 -16.01
C ARG A 57 9.94 -15.65 -16.17
#